data_d223b75021ff6bc34a1f39089ce4ddee
#
_entry.id   d223b75021ff6bc34a1f39089ce4ddee
#
_cell.length_a   1.000
_cell.length_b   1.000
_cell.length_c   1.000
_cell.angle_alpha   90.00
_cell.angle_beta   90.00
_cell.angle_gamma   90.00
#
_symmetry.space_group_name_H-M   'P 1'
#
loop_
_entity.id
_entity.type
_entity.pdbx_description
1 polymer ?
#
loop_
_entity_poly.entity_id
_entity_poly.type
_entity_poly.pdbx_seq_one_letter_code
_entity_poly.pdbx_strand_id
1 'polypeptide(L)'
;MIRLFYGSIDADVLDAGTLYLKIIAVSYPFLALYNAGAALFRSMGNSKISMQISFLMNVINIVGNAVCIFGFKMGVDGVAWPSVLSRVVAAALILRKCYQKGNAITVPKTTRLDAKMTKRILGIGIPSAFENSLFEAGRILVVSMISTFGTVQIAANAVANNLDGMGVIP
;
A
#
# COMPACT_ATOMS: atom_id res chain seq x y z
N MET A 1 0.85 20.05 1.90
CA MET A 1 -0.14 19.21 2.56
C MET A 1 0.20 18.90 4.01
N ILE A 2 1.38 18.37 4.34
CA ILE A 2 1.75 18.00 5.73
C ILE A 2 1.61 19.19 6.70
N ARG A 3 2.09 20.39 6.33
CA ARG A 3 1.94 21.60 7.14
C ARG A 3 0.49 22.04 7.42
N LEU A 4 -0.44 21.65 6.54
CA LEU A 4 -1.85 22.04 6.67
C LEU A 4 -2.58 21.22 7.73
N PHE A 5 -2.13 19.97 7.96
CA PHE A 5 -2.78 19.04 8.90
C PHE A 5 -2.09 18.99 10.28
N TYR A 6 -0.80 19.27 10.36
CA TYR A 6 -0.02 19.07 11.58
C TYR A 6 0.60 20.33 12.17
N GLY A 7 0.33 21.52 11.63
CA GLY A 7 0.77 22.81 12.20
C GLY A 7 2.29 22.99 12.21
N SER A 8 2.85 23.44 13.31
CA SER A 8 4.29 23.68 13.50
C SER A 8 5.01 22.38 13.89
N ILE A 9 5.48 21.63 12.89
CA ILE A 9 6.35 20.47 13.08
C ILE A 9 7.79 20.90 12.87
N ASP A 10 8.73 20.29 13.59
CA ASP A 10 10.17 20.47 13.38
C ASP A 10 10.54 20.23 11.91
N ALA A 11 11.40 21.09 11.37
CA ALA A 11 11.79 21.06 9.95
C ALA A 11 12.38 19.71 9.54
N ASP A 12 13.15 19.07 10.42
CA ASP A 12 13.76 17.77 10.19
C ASP A 12 12.73 16.63 9.99
N VAL A 13 11.63 16.69 10.76
CA VAL A 13 10.53 15.69 10.65
C VAL A 13 9.75 15.90 9.35
N LEU A 14 9.59 17.16 8.95
CA LEU A 14 8.89 17.52 7.72
C LEU A 14 9.68 17.08 6.48
N ASP A 15 11.00 17.25 6.50
CA ASP A 15 11.89 16.86 5.41
C ASP A 15 11.97 15.33 5.29
N ALA A 16 12.12 14.64 6.42
CA ALA A 16 12.08 13.16 6.47
C ALA A 16 10.75 12.61 5.96
N GLY A 17 9.63 13.18 6.39
CA GLY A 17 8.30 12.78 5.91
C GLY A 17 8.08 13.04 4.42
N THR A 18 8.59 14.17 3.91
CA THR A 18 8.49 14.51 2.49
C THR A 18 9.32 13.55 1.62
N LEU A 19 10.52 13.22 2.08
CA LEU A 19 11.40 12.27 1.41
C LEU A 19 10.77 10.87 1.37
N TYR A 20 10.26 10.40 2.50
CA TYR A 20 9.53 9.15 2.59
C TYR A 20 8.35 9.07 1.61
N LEU A 21 7.51 10.12 1.58
CA LEU A 21 6.38 10.20 0.66
C LEU A 21 6.80 10.19 -0.81
N LYS A 22 7.89 10.88 -1.17
CA LYS A 22 8.42 10.85 -2.53
C LYS A 22 8.89 9.45 -2.93
N ILE A 23 9.64 8.78 -2.07
CA ILE A 23 10.13 7.41 -2.33
C ILE A 23 8.96 6.44 -2.47
N ILE A 24 7.98 6.51 -1.57
CA ILE A 24 6.81 5.63 -1.63
C ILE A 24 5.93 5.93 -2.85
N ALA A 25 5.82 7.19 -3.26
CA ALA A 25 5.05 7.55 -4.46
C ALA A 25 5.56 6.82 -5.72
N VAL A 26 6.87 6.62 -5.84
CA VAL A 26 7.46 5.84 -6.94
C VAL A 26 7.02 4.36 -6.90
N SER A 27 6.67 3.83 -5.74
CA SER A 27 6.23 2.43 -5.59
C SER A 27 4.75 2.20 -5.93
N TYR A 28 3.91 3.24 -6.02
CA TYR A 28 2.47 3.10 -6.29
C TYR A 28 2.15 2.40 -7.63
N PRO A 29 2.83 2.67 -8.75
CA PRO A 29 2.58 1.94 -9.99
C PRO A 29 2.78 0.43 -9.84
N PHE A 30 3.82 0.02 -9.10
CA PHE A 30 4.09 -1.40 -8.84
C PHE A 30 3.05 -2.02 -7.92
N LEU A 31 2.60 -1.26 -6.91
CA LEU A 31 1.53 -1.70 -6.02
C LEU A 31 0.20 -1.84 -6.78
N ALA A 32 -0.12 -0.91 -7.68
CA ALA A 32 -1.32 -0.99 -8.52
C ALA A 32 -1.29 -2.23 -9.43
N LEU A 33 -0.12 -2.52 -10.00
CA LEU A 33 0.09 -3.68 -10.86
C LEU A 33 -0.06 -4.99 -10.08
N TYR A 34 0.50 -5.05 -8.87
CA TYR A 34 0.32 -6.17 -7.95
C TYR A 34 -1.17 -6.36 -7.59
N ASN A 35 -1.87 -5.30 -7.20
CA ASN A 35 -3.28 -5.36 -6.83
C ASN A 35 -4.18 -5.82 -7.99
N ALA A 36 -3.92 -5.34 -9.20
CA ALA A 36 -4.63 -5.79 -10.40
C ALA A 36 -4.43 -7.29 -10.65
N GLY A 37 -3.18 -7.77 -10.59
CA GLY A 37 -2.88 -9.20 -10.72
C GLY A 37 -3.47 -10.04 -9.59
N ALA A 38 -3.41 -9.57 -8.35
CA ALA A 38 -4.00 -10.25 -7.21
C ALA A 38 -5.53 -10.33 -7.30
N ALA A 39 -6.19 -9.28 -7.80
CA ALA A 39 -7.63 -9.28 -8.05
C ALA A 39 -8.00 -10.31 -9.14
N LEU A 40 -7.18 -10.41 -10.20
CA LEU A 40 -7.35 -11.41 -11.26
C LEU A 40 -7.31 -12.84 -10.69
N PHE A 41 -6.29 -13.17 -9.88
CA PHE A 41 -6.19 -14.51 -9.27
C PHE A 41 -7.32 -14.80 -8.30
N ARG A 42 -7.76 -13.81 -7.53
CA ARG A 42 -8.93 -13.95 -6.63
C ARG A 42 -10.22 -14.19 -7.40
N SER A 43 -10.45 -13.50 -8.51
CA SER A 43 -11.64 -13.71 -9.36
C SER A 43 -11.66 -15.07 -10.02
N MET A 44 -10.49 -15.70 -10.23
CA MET A 44 -10.35 -17.08 -10.71
C MET A 44 -10.53 -18.15 -9.62
N GLY A 45 -10.82 -17.78 -8.38
CA GLY A 45 -10.88 -18.67 -7.23
C GLY A 45 -9.52 -19.16 -6.71
N ASN A 46 -8.42 -18.67 -7.28
CA ASN A 46 -7.06 -19.06 -6.87
C ASN A 46 -6.39 -18.02 -5.95
N SER A 47 -7.00 -17.79 -4.79
CA SER A 47 -6.50 -16.86 -3.79
C SER A 47 -5.14 -17.26 -3.20
N LYS A 48 -4.78 -18.55 -3.32
CA LYS A 48 -3.54 -19.10 -2.76
C LYS A 48 -2.29 -18.41 -3.33
N ILE A 49 -2.26 -18.12 -4.62
CA ILE A 49 -1.15 -17.42 -5.29
C ILE A 49 -1.02 -15.99 -4.76
N SER A 50 -2.13 -15.27 -4.68
CA SER A 50 -2.16 -13.91 -4.15
C SER A 50 -1.68 -13.87 -2.69
N MET A 51 -2.13 -14.81 -1.85
CA MET A 51 -1.71 -14.93 -0.46
C MET A 51 -0.20 -15.22 -0.32
N GLN A 52 0.35 -16.15 -1.10
CA GLN A 52 1.77 -16.48 -1.07
C GLN A 52 2.65 -15.30 -1.45
N ILE A 53 2.28 -14.55 -2.50
CA ILE A 53 3.04 -13.38 -2.94
C ILE A 53 2.93 -12.25 -1.90
N SER A 54 1.75 -12.04 -1.30
CA SER A 54 1.55 -11.08 -0.22
C SER A 54 2.40 -11.43 1.01
N PHE A 55 2.43 -12.69 1.40
CA PHE A 55 3.28 -13.16 2.49
C PHE A 55 4.75 -12.90 2.21
N LEU A 56 5.23 -13.26 1.01
CA LEU A 56 6.62 -13.01 0.61
C LEU A 56 6.96 -11.51 0.61
N MET A 57 6.04 -10.66 0.12
CA MET A 57 6.19 -9.21 0.14
C MET A 57 6.38 -8.69 1.57
N ASN A 58 5.58 -9.18 2.52
CA ASN A 58 5.69 -8.80 3.92
C ASN A 58 7.01 -9.28 4.54
N VAL A 59 7.43 -10.52 4.26
CA VAL A 59 8.73 -11.04 4.73
C VAL A 59 9.89 -10.19 4.21
N ILE A 60 9.91 -9.87 2.91
CA ILE A 60 10.95 -9.01 2.33
C ILE A 60 10.94 -7.62 2.99
N ASN A 61 9.75 -7.07 3.26
CA ASN A 61 9.62 -5.78 3.90
C ASN A 61 10.16 -5.80 5.34
N ILE A 62 9.77 -6.79 6.14
CA ILE A 62 10.22 -6.93 7.54
C ILE A 62 11.73 -7.15 7.61
N VAL A 63 12.26 -8.10 6.84
CA VAL A 63 13.69 -8.41 6.82
C VAL A 63 14.49 -7.22 6.28
N GLY A 64 14.01 -6.60 5.22
CA GLY A 64 14.64 -5.41 4.64
C GLY A 64 14.70 -4.24 5.61
N ASN A 65 13.60 -3.95 6.30
CA ASN A 65 13.56 -2.92 7.34
C ASN A 65 14.53 -3.25 8.49
N ALA A 66 14.55 -4.49 8.96
CA ALA A 66 15.46 -4.91 10.01
C ALA A 66 16.93 -4.72 9.60
N VAL A 67 17.31 -5.14 8.40
CA VAL A 67 18.68 -5.00 7.89
C VAL A 67 19.05 -3.51 7.71
N CYS A 68 18.17 -2.70 7.15
CA CYS A 68 18.47 -1.28 6.92
C CYS A 68 18.55 -0.48 8.22
N ILE A 69 17.68 -0.76 9.20
CA ILE A 69 17.68 -0.03 10.48
C ILE A 69 18.81 -0.51 11.38
N PHE A 70 18.94 -1.83 11.59
CA PHE A 70 19.91 -2.38 12.54
C PHE A 70 21.30 -2.58 11.92
N GLY A 71 21.38 -2.96 10.61
CA GLY A 71 22.63 -3.19 9.93
C GLY A 71 23.29 -1.90 9.46
N PHE A 72 22.57 -1.09 8.72
CA PHE A 72 23.11 0.14 8.12
C PHE A 72 22.86 1.39 8.97
N LYS A 73 22.11 1.30 10.07
CA LYS A 73 21.70 2.43 10.95
C LYS A 73 21.09 3.59 10.13
N MET A 74 20.39 3.27 9.05
CA MET A 74 19.70 4.24 8.23
C MET A 74 18.47 4.77 8.98
N GLY A 75 18.16 6.04 8.80
CA GLY A 75 16.95 6.66 9.35
C GLY A 75 15.67 6.28 8.58
N VAL A 76 14.87 7.27 8.26
CA VAL A 76 13.58 7.12 7.54
C VAL A 76 13.74 6.48 6.17
N ASP A 77 14.86 6.73 5.50
CA ASP A 77 15.21 6.13 4.21
C ASP A 77 15.32 4.60 4.29
N GLY A 78 15.83 4.10 5.40
CA GLY A 78 15.99 2.67 5.65
C GLY A 78 14.67 1.90 5.74
N VAL A 79 13.55 2.58 5.95
CA VAL A 79 12.21 1.98 5.93
C VAL A 79 11.55 2.13 4.55
N ALA A 80 11.85 3.20 3.85
CA ALA A 80 11.25 3.48 2.54
C ALA A 80 11.74 2.54 1.45
N TRP A 81 13.04 2.31 1.36
CA TRP A 81 13.64 1.48 0.31
C TRP A 81 13.20 0.01 0.31
N PRO A 82 13.21 -0.70 1.45
CA PRO A 82 12.67 -2.06 1.51
C PRO A 82 11.21 -2.15 1.11
N SER A 83 10.41 -1.12 1.42
CA SER A 83 9.00 -1.06 1.03
C SER A 83 8.84 -0.93 -0.49
N VAL A 84 9.68 -0.16 -1.17
CA VAL A 84 9.68 -0.08 -2.63
C VAL A 84 10.13 -1.41 -3.24
N LEU A 85 11.23 -1.99 -2.75
CA LEU A 85 11.78 -3.24 -3.24
C LEU A 85 10.76 -4.38 -3.12
N SER A 86 10.10 -4.51 -1.96
CA SER A 86 9.09 -5.56 -1.74
C SER A 86 7.92 -5.45 -2.72
N ARG A 87 7.46 -4.22 -3.03
CA ARG A 87 6.40 -3.98 -4.00
C ARG A 87 6.82 -4.28 -5.44
N VAL A 88 8.05 -3.91 -5.82
CA VAL A 88 8.60 -4.23 -7.14
C VAL A 88 8.71 -5.75 -7.33
N VAL A 89 9.24 -6.46 -6.33
CA VAL A 89 9.35 -7.93 -6.36
C VAL A 89 7.96 -8.57 -6.44
N ALA A 90 6.99 -8.11 -5.64
CA ALA A 90 5.62 -8.61 -5.67
C ALA A 90 4.96 -8.39 -7.05
N ALA A 91 5.13 -7.21 -7.64
CA ALA A 91 4.63 -6.92 -8.98
C ALA A 91 5.27 -7.82 -10.04
N ALA A 92 6.57 -8.01 -9.99
CA ALA A 92 7.28 -8.89 -10.92
C ALA A 92 6.83 -10.35 -10.80
N LEU A 93 6.64 -10.84 -9.58
CA LEU A 93 6.20 -12.21 -9.32
C LEU A 93 4.75 -12.44 -9.78
N ILE A 94 3.84 -11.49 -9.49
CA ILE A 94 2.44 -11.63 -9.91
C ILE A 94 2.33 -11.60 -11.43
N LEU A 95 3.08 -10.71 -12.10
CA LEU A 95 3.14 -10.68 -13.56
C LEU A 95 3.68 -11.98 -14.15
N ARG A 96 4.81 -12.46 -13.61
CA ARG A 96 5.37 -13.75 -14.04
C ARG A 96 4.35 -14.88 -13.92
N LYS A 97 3.57 -14.91 -12.83
CA LYS A 97 2.50 -15.87 -12.65
C LYS A 97 1.35 -15.68 -13.64
N CYS A 98 0.97 -14.43 -13.97
CA CYS A 98 -0.05 -14.15 -14.97
C CYS A 98 0.34 -14.65 -16.37
N TYR A 99 1.63 -14.57 -16.73
CA TYR A 99 2.12 -15.04 -18.05
C TYR A 99 2.48 -16.53 -18.08
N GLN A 100 2.37 -17.25 -16.98
CA GLN A 100 2.72 -18.67 -16.91
C GLN A 100 1.67 -19.50 -17.64
N LYS A 101 2.10 -20.37 -18.55
CA LYS A 101 1.23 -21.31 -19.27
C LYS A 101 0.58 -22.26 -18.25
N GLY A 102 -0.74 -22.39 -18.29
CA GLY A 102 -1.50 -23.25 -17.37
C GLY A 102 -2.51 -22.50 -16.51
N ASN A 103 -2.57 -21.18 -16.58
CA ASN A 103 -3.66 -20.42 -15.95
C ASN A 103 -4.95 -20.50 -16.77
N ALA A 104 -6.09 -20.45 -16.09
CA ALA A 104 -7.41 -20.46 -16.71
C ALA A 104 -7.63 -19.25 -17.67
N ILE A 105 -6.85 -18.19 -17.50
CA ILE A 105 -6.86 -16.99 -18.36
C ILE A 105 -5.45 -16.79 -18.91
N THR A 106 -5.31 -16.81 -20.23
CA THR A 106 -4.09 -16.40 -20.93
C THR A 106 -4.13 -14.90 -21.17
N VAL A 107 -3.18 -14.18 -20.55
CA VAL A 107 -3.01 -12.75 -20.84
C VAL A 107 -2.31 -12.61 -22.19
N PRO A 108 -2.95 -12.05 -23.21
CA PRO A 108 -2.33 -11.86 -24.52
C PRO A 108 -1.19 -10.86 -24.41
N LYS A 109 -0.09 -11.13 -25.12
CA LYS A 109 1.07 -10.23 -25.13
C LYS A 109 0.77 -8.87 -25.78
N THR A 110 -0.27 -8.81 -26.62
CA THR A 110 -0.71 -7.59 -27.28
C THR A 110 -1.98 -7.10 -26.61
N THR A 111 -1.83 -6.18 -25.68
CA THR A 111 -2.97 -5.51 -25.04
C THR A 111 -3.45 -4.36 -25.89
N ARG A 112 -4.57 -4.52 -26.57
CA ARG A 112 -5.33 -3.39 -27.11
C ARG A 112 -6.18 -2.83 -25.97
N LEU A 113 -5.98 -1.56 -25.64
CA LEU A 113 -6.83 -0.87 -24.68
C LEU A 113 -8.25 -0.77 -25.28
N ASP A 114 -9.17 -1.52 -24.72
CA ASP A 114 -10.58 -1.40 -25.06
C ASP A 114 -11.18 -0.25 -24.24
N ALA A 115 -11.51 0.84 -24.93
CA ALA A 115 -12.08 2.04 -24.31
C ALA A 115 -13.41 1.73 -23.59
N LYS A 116 -14.20 0.79 -24.10
CA LYS A 116 -15.47 0.39 -23.49
C LYS A 116 -15.26 -0.31 -22.16
N MET A 117 -14.29 -1.23 -22.11
CA MET A 117 -13.91 -1.94 -20.89
C MET A 117 -13.29 -0.96 -19.87
N THR A 118 -12.39 -0.09 -20.31
CA THR A 118 -11.77 0.94 -19.47
C THR A 118 -12.83 1.87 -18.86
N LYS A 119 -13.79 2.33 -19.64
CA LYS A 119 -14.91 3.17 -19.15
C LYS A 119 -15.75 2.44 -18.11
N ARG A 120 -16.00 1.14 -18.29
CA ARG A 120 -16.75 0.32 -17.31
C ARG A 120 -15.98 0.15 -16.00
N ILE A 121 -14.69 -0.12 -16.08
CA ILE A 121 -13.82 -0.24 -14.89
C ILE A 121 -13.73 1.09 -14.13
N LEU A 122 -13.52 2.20 -14.85
CA LEU A 122 -13.47 3.53 -14.25
C LEU A 122 -14.82 3.95 -13.64
N GLY A 123 -15.93 3.57 -14.28
CA GLY A 123 -17.28 3.84 -13.77
C GLY A 123 -17.56 3.21 -12.41
N ILE A 124 -16.91 2.09 -12.08
CA ILE A 124 -16.98 1.45 -10.76
C ILE A 124 -15.85 1.96 -9.85
N GLY A 125 -14.65 2.10 -10.40
CA GLY A 125 -13.47 2.44 -9.64
C GLY A 125 -13.46 3.88 -9.12
N ILE A 126 -13.96 4.85 -9.89
CA ILE A 126 -13.97 6.26 -9.48
C ILE A 126 -14.89 6.50 -8.26
N PRO A 127 -16.17 6.07 -8.26
CA PRO A 127 -17.01 6.21 -7.08
C PRO A 127 -16.44 5.51 -5.86
N SER A 128 -15.94 4.29 -6.01
CA SER A 128 -15.33 3.54 -4.92
C SER A 128 -14.06 4.21 -4.38
N ALA A 129 -13.22 4.75 -5.26
CA ALA A 129 -12.04 5.51 -4.85
C ALA A 129 -12.42 6.79 -4.10
N PHE A 130 -13.48 7.47 -4.52
CA PHE A 130 -13.98 8.67 -3.86
C PHE A 130 -14.53 8.35 -2.47
N GLU A 131 -15.32 7.29 -2.34
CA GLU A 131 -15.83 6.79 -1.05
C GLU A 131 -14.70 6.47 -0.08
N ASN A 132 -13.71 5.67 -0.51
CA ASN A 132 -12.56 5.34 0.30
C ASN A 132 -11.73 6.57 0.68
N SER A 133 -11.59 7.54 -0.22
CA SER A 133 -10.87 8.79 0.06
C SER A 133 -11.59 9.65 1.10
N LEU A 134 -12.92 9.70 1.08
CA LEU A 134 -13.72 10.39 2.09
C LEU A 134 -13.58 9.71 3.46
N PHE A 135 -13.62 8.38 3.48
CA PHE A 135 -13.44 7.60 4.71
C PHE A 135 -12.08 7.86 5.34
N GLU A 136 -11.02 7.83 4.53
CA GLU A 136 -9.66 8.08 5.00
C GLU A 136 -9.45 9.54 5.43
N ALA A 137 -10.05 10.50 4.73
CA ALA A 137 -10.05 11.90 5.13
C ALA A 137 -10.74 12.10 6.50
N GLY A 138 -11.89 11.46 6.72
CA GLY A 138 -12.57 11.44 8.02
C GLY A 138 -11.67 10.88 9.13
N ARG A 139 -10.99 9.77 8.86
CA ARG A 139 -10.05 9.15 9.79
C ARG A 139 -8.87 10.07 10.14
N ILE A 140 -8.30 10.76 9.14
CA ILE A 140 -7.24 11.75 9.36
C ILE A 140 -7.73 12.90 10.24
N LEU A 141 -8.95 13.40 10.01
CA LEU A 141 -9.54 14.46 10.85
C LEU A 141 -9.71 14.01 12.31
N VAL A 142 -10.18 12.78 12.53
CA VAL A 142 -10.31 12.22 13.89
C VAL A 142 -8.95 12.11 14.55
N VAL A 143 -7.93 11.60 13.87
CA VAL A 143 -6.56 11.53 14.41
C VAL A 143 -5.99 12.92 14.68
N SER A 144 -6.26 13.90 13.82
CA SER A 144 -5.87 15.29 14.04
C SER A 144 -6.52 15.88 15.27
N MET A 145 -7.81 15.61 15.50
CA MET A 145 -8.48 16.03 16.75
C MET A 145 -7.87 15.35 17.98
N ILE A 146 -7.61 14.05 17.91
CA ILE A 146 -7.01 13.30 19.03
C ILE A 146 -5.60 13.82 19.34
N SER A 147 -4.86 14.29 18.34
CA SER A 147 -3.52 14.83 18.52
C SER A 147 -3.49 16.09 19.41
N THR A 148 -4.59 16.83 19.47
CA THR A 148 -4.70 18.01 20.36
C THR A 148 -4.76 17.64 21.85
N PHE A 149 -5.11 16.40 22.17
CA PHE A 149 -5.18 15.91 23.56
C PHE A 149 -3.86 15.32 24.09
N GLY A 150 -2.85 15.21 23.23
CA GLY A 150 -1.49 14.77 23.59
C GLY A 150 -1.10 13.40 23.07
N THR A 151 0.18 13.04 23.28
CA THR A 151 0.79 11.83 22.71
C THR A 151 0.24 10.51 23.27
N VAL A 152 -0.22 10.51 24.51
CA VAL A 152 -0.81 9.32 25.16
C VAL A 152 -2.10 8.91 24.46
N GLN A 153 -2.94 9.86 24.11
CA GLN A 153 -4.21 9.64 23.43
C GLN A 153 -3.99 9.16 21.99
N ILE A 154 -2.96 9.66 21.31
CA ILE A 154 -2.58 9.17 19.96
C ILE A 154 -2.16 7.69 20.06
N ALA A 155 -1.35 7.32 21.05
CA ALA A 155 -0.94 5.94 21.24
C ALA A 155 -2.12 5.02 21.58
N ALA A 156 -3.03 5.47 22.45
CA ALA A 156 -4.25 4.73 22.80
C ALA A 156 -5.14 4.50 21.57
N ASN A 157 -5.35 5.54 20.73
CA ASN A 157 -6.11 5.43 19.51
C ASN A 157 -5.44 4.46 18.50
N ALA A 158 -4.13 4.47 18.39
CA ALA A 158 -3.39 3.54 17.53
C ALA A 158 -3.58 2.08 17.98
N VAL A 159 -3.54 1.82 19.30
CA VAL A 159 -3.81 0.49 19.86
C VAL A 159 -5.27 0.07 19.61
N ALA A 160 -6.22 0.96 19.83
CA ALA A 160 -7.65 0.69 19.58
C ALA A 160 -7.91 0.35 18.11
N ASN A 161 -7.35 1.11 17.17
CA ASN A 161 -7.48 0.83 15.74
C ASN A 161 -6.84 -0.51 15.32
N ASN A 162 -5.73 -0.91 15.96
CA ASN A 162 -5.12 -2.21 15.70
C ASN A 162 -6.00 -3.36 16.23
N LEU A 163 -6.62 -3.20 17.40
CA LEU A 163 -7.55 -4.18 17.97
C LEU A 163 -8.82 -4.31 17.11
N ASP A 164 -9.37 -3.18 16.67
CA ASP A 164 -10.53 -3.16 15.75
C ASP A 164 -10.21 -3.87 14.44
N GLY A 165 -9.03 -3.61 13.86
CA GLY A 165 -8.54 -4.30 12.68
C GLY A 165 -8.41 -5.81 12.86
N MET A 166 -8.06 -6.29 14.05
CA MET A 166 -8.03 -7.73 14.36
C MET A 166 -9.44 -8.34 14.44
N GLY A 167 -10.43 -7.58 14.92
CA GLY A 167 -11.81 -8.04 15.01
C GLY A 167 -12.54 -8.16 13.66
N VAL A 168 -12.04 -7.50 12.62
CA VAL A 168 -12.60 -7.51 11.25
C VAL A 168 -12.01 -8.64 10.38
N ILE A 169 -10.98 -9.37 10.88
CA ILE A 169 -10.41 -10.51 10.13
C ILE A 169 -11.41 -11.68 10.24
N PRO A 170 -12.01 -12.15 9.12
CA PRO A 170 -12.93 -13.28 9.10
C PRO A 170 -12.22 -14.62 9.33
#